data_90ab307cc8e58cf185915b45a05c5f7c
#
_entry.id   90ab307cc8e58cf185915b45a05c5f7c
#
_cell.length_a   1.000
_cell.length_b   1.000
_cell.length_c   1.000
_cell.angle_alpha   90.00
_cell.angle_beta   90.00
_cell.angle_gamma   90.00
#
_symmetry.space_group_name_H-M   'P 1'
#
loop_
_entity.id
_entity.type
_entity.pdbx_description
1 polymer ?
#
loop_
_entity_poly.entity_id
_entity_poly.type
_entity_poly.pdbx_seq_one_letter_code
_entity_poly.pdbx_strand_id
1 'polypeptide(L)'
;LFNSTREAALLNGVTNLRDGKGAIYVNSSGNDWSYNDGSNTYYCGPNYGTSNQSEMFPCWDASLDPMFTTPYIIGVSSLNASDVRSSYSTPGSSVWVSGFGGEYGNNSSHTGASSRGGSKPAIMTVDQSSCSKGYTKSGVSAGAGSNNNVFNNADHSENSSCNYASTFNGTSSAAPTVSGVIALMLDANENLTWRDVKHILATTSTQVDSSKSKAYLGVNQYSWITNAAGHKHHNWYGFGKINAASAVSAAQSYSSGSLGSWVETGWVRSGTLDSDFNSFTRTTYTGSKLAVSDPVGSNGKIEFVRIEINMTTTRPYNVGVEIISPDGTTVPVMPAFTAITTNPSGATYDIGINSLYGENMAGDWTIVVTDYIDNSVGGTLNSWGIKVYGN
;
A
#
# COMPACT_ATOMS: atom_id res chain seq x y z
N LEU A 1 5.07 4.04 -16.52
CA LEU A 1 5.74 5.26 -16.08
C LEU A 1 4.71 6.28 -15.60
N PHE A 2 4.95 6.90 -14.47
CA PHE A 2 4.10 7.96 -13.95
C PHE A 2 4.04 9.12 -14.96
N ASN A 3 2.83 9.63 -15.22
CA ASN A 3 2.66 10.72 -16.16
C ASN A 3 3.22 12.01 -15.55
N SER A 4 4.21 12.62 -16.20
CA SER A 4 4.87 13.87 -15.76
C SER A 4 3.90 15.01 -15.48
N THR A 5 2.80 15.10 -16.24
CA THR A 5 1.74 16.10 -16.02
C THR A 5 1.05 15.89 -14.67
N ARG A 6 0.77 14.64 -14.31
CA ARG A 6 0.16 14.31 -13.00
C ARG A 6 1.11 14.58 -11.85
N GLU A 7 2.38 14.19 -11.99
CA GLU A 7 3.40 14.48 -10.98
C GLU A 7 3.57 15.98 -10.76
N ALA A 8 3.61 16.77 -11.84
CA ALA A 8 3.67 18.23 -11.76
C ALA A 8 2.44 18.84 -11.07
N ALA A 9 1.24 18.28 -11.32
CA ALA A 9 0.01 18.75 -10.66
C ALA A 9 0.03 18.43 -9.15
N LEU A 10 0.47 17.25 -8.75
CA LEU A 10 0.64 16.88 -7.33
C LEU A 10 1.68 17.77 -6.65
N LEU A 11 2.84 17.96 -7.28
CA LEU A 11 3.90 18.83 -6.79
C LEU A 11 3.37 20.27 -6.61
N ASN A 12 2.67 20.80 -7.60
CA ASN A 12 2.04 22.13 -7.48
C ASN A 12 1.08 22.19 -6.28
N GLY A 13 0.27 21.15 -6.09
CA GLY A 13 -0.67 21.09 -4.97
C GLY A 13 0.00 21.06 -3.60
N VAL A 14 1.05 20.25 -3.42
CA VAL A 14 1.77 20.18 -2.13
C VAL A 14 2.67 21.40 -1.87
N THR A 15 3.01 22.15 -2.93
CA THR A 15 3.86 23.33 -2.78
C THR A 15 3.05 24.61 -2.58
N ASN A 16 1.96 24.79 -3.32
CA ASN A 16 1.31 26.09 -3.46
C ASN A 16 -0.09 26.18 -2.82
N LEU A 17 -0.79 25.06 -2.65
CA LEU A 17 -2.14 25.10 -2.07
C LEU A 17 -2.08 25.21 -0.54
N ARG A 18 -3.20 25.59 0.07
CA ARG A 18 -3.33 25.86 1.51
C ARG A 18 -2.27 26.85 2.02
N ASP A 19 -2.06 27.94 1.30
CA ASP A 19 -1.08 28.99 1.65
C ASP A 19 0.35 28.43 1.83
N GLY A 20 0.76 27.53 0.94
CA GLY A 20 2.09 26.87 0.96
C GLY A 20 2.22 25.71 1.94
N LYS A 21 1.18 25.36 2.71
CA LYS A 21 1.17 24.18 3.59
C LYS A 21 0.97 22.87 2.82
N GLY A 22 0.47 22.97 1.60
CA GLY A 22 0.24 21.86 0.68
C GLY A 22 -1.10 21.15 0.84
N ALA A 23 -1.67 20.74 -0.27
CA ALA A 23 -2.84 19.86 -0.30
C ALA A 23 -2.47 18.47 0.23
N ILE A 24 -3.43 17.80 0.87
CA ILE A 24 -3.27 16.44 1.35
C ILE A 24 -3.95 15.50 0.36
N TYR A 25 -3.16 14.62 -0.24
CA TYR A 25 -3.66 13.63 -1.20
C TYR A 25 -3.72 12.25 -0.56
N VAL A 26 -4.91 11.69 -0.49
CA VAL A 26 -5.17 10.36 0.05
C VAL A 26 -5.69 9.47 -1.07
N ASN A 27 -5.10 8.30 -1.25
CA ASN A 27 -5.51 7.34 -2.26
C ASN A 27 -5.60 5.92 -1.70
N SER A 28 -6.60 5.18 -2.16
CA SER A 28 -6.80 3.78 -1.83
C SER A 28 -5.77 2.87 -2.51
N SER A 29 -5.26 1.85 -1.82
CA SER A 29 -4.21 0.97 -2.34
C SER A 29 -4.68 -0.05 -3.38
N GLY A 30 -6.00 -0.24 -3.54
CA GLY A 30 -6.58 -1.20 -4.48
C GLY A 30 -7.24 -2.40 -3.79
N ASN A 31 -8.02 -3.17 -4.58
CA ASN A 31 -8.83 -4.30 -4.10
C ASN A 31 -8.48 -5.61 -4.81
N ASP A 32 -7.22 -5.75 -5.23
CA ASP A 32 -6.76 -6.79 -6.15
C ASP A 32 -5.88 -7.84 -5.45
N TRP A 33 -6.26 -8.24 -4.22
CA TRP A 33 -5.58 -9.36 -3.54
C TRP A 33 -5.59 -10.64 -4.35
N SER A 34 -6.67 -10.89 -5.05
CA SER A 34 -6.85 -12.01 -5.98
C SER A 34 -7.15 -11.49 -7.38
N TYR A 35 -6.77 -12.25 -8.40
CA TYR A 35 -7.12 -11.95 -9.78
C TYR A 35 -8.46 -12.59 -10.14
N ASN A 36 -9.32 -11.85 -10.84
CA ASN A 36 -10.58 -12.35 -11.37
C ASN A 36 -10.67 -12.04 -12.87
N ASP A 37 -10.86 -13.05 -13.69
CA ASP A 37 -11.00 -12.91 -15.15
C ASP A 37 -12.46 -12.77 -15.62
N GLY A 38 -13.38 -12.61 -14.68
CA GLY A 38 -14.83 -12.54 -14.92
C GLY A 38 -15.53 -13.88 -14.80
N SER A 39 -14.83 -14.99 -14.92
CA SER A 39 -15.38 -16.36 -14.81
C SER A 39 -14.83 -17.09 -13.58
N ASN A 40 -13.56 -16.90 -13.29
CA ASN A 40 -12.87 -17.57 -12.20
C ASN A 40 -12.09 -16.58 -11.34
N THR A 41 -11.89 -16.95 -10.09
CA THR A 41 -10.97 -16.23 -9.22
C THR A 41 -9.72 -17.05 -9.02
N TYR A 42 -8.60 -16.44 -9.34
CA TYR A 42 -7.27 -16.99 -9.20
C TYR A 42 -6.59 -16.44 -7.96
N TYR A 43 -5.81 -17.29 -7.35
CA TYR A 43 -4.99 -16.98 -6.20
C TYR A 43 -3.53 -17.08 -6.60
N CYS A 44 -2.72 -16.15 -6.12
CA CYS A 44 -1.32 -16.07 -6.44
C CYS A 44 -0.47 -16.77 -5.38
N GLY A 45 0.66 -17.31 -5.81
CA GLY A 45 1.56 -18.12 -5.00
C GLY A 45 2.41 -19.04 -5.86
N PRO A 46 3.29 -19.83 -5.27
CA PRO A 46 4.18 -20.73 -6.01
C PRO A 46 3.44 -21.73 -6.92
N ASN A 47 2.19 -22.05 -6.58
CA ASN A 47 1.30 -22.90 -7.35
C ASN A 47 0.15 -22.07 -7.93
N TYR A 48 0.45 -21.16 -8.82
CA TYR A 48 -0.53 -20.30 -9.49
C TYR A 48 -1.73 -21.10 -10.00
N GLY A 49 -2.93 -20.64 -9.69
CA GLY A 49 -4.19 -21.25 -10.16
C GLY A 49 -4.75 -22.33 -9.23
N THR A 50 -4.13 -22.66 -8.12
CA THR A 50 -4.70 -23.60 -7.16
C THR A 50 -5.69 -22.94 -6.22
N SER A 51 -6.76 -23.67 -5.86
CA SER A 51 -7.79 -23.22 -4.92
C SER A 51 -7.36 -23.24 -3.44
N ASN A 52 -6.08 -23.49 -3.16
CA ASN A 52 -5.58 -23.59 -1.80
C ASN A 52 -5.36 -22.19 -1.21
N GLN A 53 -6.36 -21.67 -0.49
CA GLN A 53 -6.34 -20.35 0.15
C GLN A 53 -5.22 -20.17 1.20
N SER A 54 -4.68 -21.24 1.76
CA SER A 54 -3.65 -21.17 2.80
C SER A 54 -2.29 -20.73 2.28
N GLU A 55 -2.05 -20.86 0.98
CA GLU A 55 -0.79 -20.50 0.30
C GLU A 55 -0.86 -19.19 -0.48
N MET A 56 -1.92 -18.40 -0.29
CA MET A 56 -2.17 -17.21 -1.08
C MET A 56 -1.18 -16.09 -0.79
N PHE A 57 -0.59 -15.59 -1.87
CA PHE A 57 0.09 -14.31 -1.96
C PHE A 57 -0.85 -13.30 -2.65
N PRO A 58 -0.66 -12.00 -2.44
CA PRO A 58 -1.40 -11.01 -3.20
C PRO A 58 -1.06 -11.10 -4.69
N CYS A 59 -2.05 -10.93 -5.53
CA CYS A 59 -1.85 -10.94 -6.97
C CYS A 59 -1.32 -9.61 -7.51
N TRP A 60 -1.49 -8.53 -6.77
CA TRP A 60 -1.05 -7.19 -7.15
C TRP A 60 -0.29 -6.51 -6.02
N ASP A 61 0.57 -5.56 -6.39
CA ASP A 61 1.31 -4.71 -5.46
C ASP A 61 1.02 -3.24 -5.78
N ALA A 62 0.50 -2.51 -4.80
CA ALA A 62 0.16 -1.10 -4.95
C ALA A 62 1.39 -0.24 -5.29
N SER A 63 2.59 -0.66 -4.88
CA SER A 63 3.81 0.09 -5.13
C SER A 63 4.22 0.13 -6.61
N LEU A 64 3.65 -0.77 -7.42
CA LEU A 64 3.81 -0.80 -8.88
C LEU A 64 2.80 0.11 -9.60
N ASP A 65 1.77 0.60 -8.90
CA ASP A 65 0.87 1.60 -9.47
C ASP A 65 1.59 2.96 -9.53
N PRO A 66 1.63 3.59 -10.72
CA PRO A 66 2.26 4.90 -10.89
C PRO A 66 1.80 5.99 -9.92
N MET A 67 0.60 5.87 -9.34
CA MET A 67 0.12 6.82 -8.31
C MET A 67 0.95 6.78 -7.03
N PHE A 68 1.57 5.64 -6.72
CA PHE A 68 2.32 5.44 -5.48
C PHE A 68 3.83 5.53 -5.65
N THR A 69 4.32 5.95 -6.83
CA THR A 69 5.76 6.19 -7.08
C THR A 69 6.17 7.63 -6.76
N THR A 70 5.32 8.37 -6.06
CA THR A 70 5.55 9.77 -5.65
C THR A 70 5.40 9.94 -4.15
N PRO A 71 6.18 10.83 -3.50
CA PRO A 71 6.10 11.10 -2.07
C PRO A 71 4.81 11.80 -1.63
N TYR A 72 4.04 12.35 -2.56
CA TYR A 72 2.94 13.29 -2.28
C TYR A 72 1.64 12.63 -1.87
N ILE A 73 1.54 11.32 -1.99
CA ILE A 73 0.30 10.56 -1.75
C ILE A 73 0.40 9.74 -0.45
N ILE A 74 -0.67 9.76 0.31
CA ILE A 74 -0.90 8.88 1.45
C ILE A 74 -1.64 7.65 0.93
N GLY A 75 -0.93 6.53 0.76
CA GLY A 75 -1.51 5.26 0.37
C GLY A 75 -2.25 4.59 1.53
N VAL A 76 -3.51 4.20 1.33
CA VAL A 76 -4.35 3.64 2.38
C VAL A 76 -4.79 2.23 2.05
N SER A 77 -4.41 1.27 2.89
CA SER A 77 -4.92 -0.10 2.87
C SER A 77 -6.15 -0.28 3.77
N SER A 78 -6.80 -1.43 3.65
CA SER A 78 -8.08 -1.68 4.31
C SER A 78 -7.99 -2.71 5.43
N LEU A 79 -8.60 -2.38 6.57
CA LEU A 79 -8.85 -3.26 7.71
C LEU A 79 -10.33 -3.62 7.81
N ASN A 80 -10.61 -4.82 8.30
CA ASN A 80 -11.94 -5.25 8.70
C ASN A 80 -12.19 -5.04 10.21
N ALA A 81 -13.38 -5.37 10.67
CA ALA A 81 -13.80 -5.18 12.06
C ALA A 81 -13.01 -5.99 13.11
N SER A 82 -12.14 -6.90 12.67
CA SER A 82 -11.27 -7.70 13.56
C SER A 82 -9.83 -7.16 13.61
N ASP A 83 -9.60 -5.94 13.13
CA ASP A 83 -8.28 -5.30 13.05
C ASP A 83 -7.24 -6.10 12.22
N VAL A 84 -7.72 -6.90 11.28
CA VAL A 84 -6.86 -7.57 10.30
C VAL A 84 -7.16 -7.07 8.89
N ARG A 85 -6.25 -7.30 7.97
CA ARG A 85 -6.40 -6.93 6.56
C ARG A 85 -7.74 -7.40 5.99
N SER A 86 -8.48 -6.50 5.34
CA SER A 86 -9.64 -6.88 4.53
C SER A 86 -9.23 -7.84 3.41
N SER A 87 -10.06 -8.83 3.12
CA SER A 87 -9.74 -9.94 2.22
C SER A 87 -9.25 -9.52 0.83
N TYR A 88 -9.66 -8.37 0.38
CA TYR A 88 -9.39 -7.81 -0.95
C TYR A 88 -8.22 -6.80 -0.99
N SER A 89 -7.77 -6.26 0.15
CA SER A 89 -6.86 -5.11 0.20
C SER A 89 -5.51 -5.40 -0.46
N THR A 90 -5.15 -4.61 -1.46
CA THR A 90 -3.86 -4.69 -2.15
C THR A 90 -2.74 -4.15 -1.26
N PRO A 91 -1.68 -4.92 -1.02
CA PRO A 91 -0.51 -4.47 -0.26
C PRO A 91 0.49 -3.71 -1.12
N GLY A 92 1.51 -3.14 -0.47
CA GLY A 92 2.67 -2.56 -1.16
C GLY A 92 3.62 -1.84 -0.19
N SER A 93 4.89 -1.71 -0.57
CA SER A 93 5.90 -0.95 0.19
C SER A 93 5.58 0.55 0.24
N SER A 94 4.70 1.03 -0.62
CA SER A 94 4.20 2.41 -0.69
C SER A 94 2.96 2.68 0.16
N VAL A 95 2.37 1.67 0.80
CA VAL A 95 1.26 1.88 1.73
C VAL A 95 1.74 2.69 2.93
N TRP A 96 0.97 3.74 3.29
CA TRP A 96 1.32 4.61 4.41
C TRP A 96 0.65 4.18 5.71
N VAL A 97 -0.67 4.04 5.69
CA VAL A 97 -1.48 3.61 6.85
C VAL A 97 -2.65 2.74 6.43
N SER A 98 -3.31 2.12 7.41
CA SER A 98 -4.56 1.39 7.21
C SER A 98 -5.75 2.13 7.80
N GLY A 99 -6.84 2.17 7.03
CA GLY A 99 -8.15 2.64 7.47
C GLY A 99 -9.18 1.50 7.54
N PHE A 100 -10.36 1.77 8.08
CA PHE A 100 -11.43 0.80 8.10
C PHE A 100 -12.16 0.78 6.75
N GLY A 101 -12.10 -0.36 6.06
CA GLY A 101 -12.83 -0.59 4.81
C GLY A 101 -13.81 -1.77 4.89
N GLY A 102 -13.75 -2.53 5.99
CA GLY A 102 -14.65 -3.67 6.22
C GLY A 102 -14.42 -4.85 5.29
N GLU A 103 -15.41 -5.73 5.26
CA GLU A 103 -15.54 -6.85 4.33
C GLU A 103 -16.80 -6.66 3.47
N TYR A 104 -17.48 -7.73 3.04
CA TYR A 104 -18.59 -7.61 2.10
C TYR A 104 -19.96 -7.37 2.76
N GLY A 105 -20.06 -7.53 4.09
CA GLY A 105 -21.28 -7.26 4.83
C GLY A 105 -22.44 -8.22 4.53
N ASN A 106 -22.18 -9.39 3.94
CA ASN A 106 -23.21 -10.35 3.64
C ASN A 106 -23.72 -10.97 4.95
N ASN A 107 -25.03 -11.08 5.10
CA ASN A 107 -25.64 -11.75 6.24
C ASN A 107 -25.49 -13.27 6.08
N SER A 108 -25.03 -13.97 7.15
CA SER A 108 -24.81 -15.42 7.14
C SER A 108 -26.10 -16.24 6.94
N SER A 109 -27.26 -15.65 7.16
CA SER A 109 -28.56 -16.27 6.89
C SER A 109 -28.98 -16.27 5.41
N HIS A 110 -28.17 -15.66 4.54
CA HIS A 110 -28.43 -15.62 3.10
C HIS A 110 -27.61 -16.70 2.38
N THR A 111 -28.31 -17.55 1.62
CA THR A 111 -27.66 -18.52 0.75
C THR A 111 -26.85 -17.83 -0.33
N GLY A 112 -25.54 -18.11 -0.39
CA GLY A 112 -24.62 -17.51 -1.34
C GLY A 112 -23.60 -16.55 -0.74
N ALA A 113 -23.54 -16.41 0.60
CA ALA A 113 -22.41 -15.74 1.25
C ALA A 113 -21.10 -16.42 0.82
N SER A 114 -20.26 -15.71 0.10
CA SER A 114 -19.00 -16.26 -0.37
C SER A 114 -18.07 -16.55 0.82
N SER A 115 -17.26 -17.60 0.71
CA SER A 115 -16.25 -17.99 1.70
C SER A 115 -15.16 -16.94 1.96
N ARG A 116 -15.19 -15.83 1.24
CA ARG A 116 -14.20 -14.75 1.28
C ARG A 116 -14.60 -13.59 2.19
N GLY A 117 -14.76 -13.83 3.50
CA GLY A 117 -15.15 -12.75 4.40
C GLY A 117 -16.57 -12.21 4.14
N GLY A 118 -17.35 -12.88 3.29
CA GLY A 118 -18.69 -12.43 2.88
C GLY A 118 -19.65 -12.16 4.03
N SER A 119 -19.51 -12.89 5.12
CA SER A 119 -20.34 -12.73 6.33
C SER A 119 -19.75 -11.73 7.35
N LYS A 120 -18.55 -11.17 7.10
CA LYS A 120 -17.96 -10.19 8.01
C LYS A 120 -18.50 -8.79 7.74
N PRO A 121 -18.58 -7.92 8.77
CA PRO A 121 -19.13 -6.57 8.63
C PRO A 121 -18.45 -5.75 7.54
N ALA A 122 -19.24 -5.05 6.77
CA ALA A 122 -18.82 -3.95 5.91
C ALA A 122 -18.98 -2.61 6.66
N ILE A 123 -18.76 -1.53 5.96
CA ILE A 123 -18.99 -0.17 6.47
C ILE A 123 -20.46 0.21 6.24
N MET A 124 -21.06 0.74 7.29
CA MET A 124 -22.36 1.42 7.15
C MET A 124 -22.14 2.85 6.67
N THR A 125 -22.85 3.23 5.63
CA THR A 125 -22.77 4.58 5.04
C THR A 125 -24.16 5.12 4.72
N VAL A 126 -24.23 6.42 4.47
CA VAL A 126 -25.45 7.05 3.95
C VAL A 126 -25.74 6.55 2.54
N ASP A 127 -27.00 6.42 2.21
CA ASP A 127 -27.50 6.04 0.89
C ASP A 127 -28.37 7.16 0.30
N GLN A 128 -28.76 7.02 -0.95
CA GLN A 128 -29.72 7.94 -1.55
C GLN A 128 -31.04 7.88 -0.78
N SER A 129 -31.55 9.04 -0.45
CA SER A 129 -32.83 9.14 0.27
C SER A 129 -33.97 8.53 -0.54
N SER A 130 -34.86 7.79 0.12
CA SER A 130 -36.02 7.11 -0.43
C SER A 130 -35.80 5.65 -0.82
N CYS A 131 -36.77 4.81 -0.47
CA CYS A 131 -36.78 3.38 -0.78
C CYS A 131 -37.00 3.04 -2.28
N SER A 132 -37.03 4.01 -3.16
CA SER A 132 -37.13 3.80 -4.62
C SER A 132 -35.78 3.91 -5.33
N LYS A 133 -34.72 4.35 -4.63
CA LYS A 133 -33.38 4.62 -5.17
C LYS A 133 -32.32 4.04 -4.24
N GLY A 134 -31.06 4.11 -4.65
CA GLY A 134 -29.95 3.67 -3.83
C GLY A 134 -29.75 2.16 -3.78
N TYR A 135 -28.91 1.74 -2.87
CA TYR A 135 -28.60 0.32 -2.60
C TYR A 135 -29.66 -0.32 -1.71
N THR A 136 -30.20 0.40 -0.73
CA THR A 136 -31.33 -0.01 0.10
C THR A 136 -32.61 0.43 -0.55
N LYS A 137 -33.48 -0.51 -0.94
CA LYS A 137 -34.73 -0.19 -1.63
C LYS A 137 -35.78 -1.27 -1.52
N SER A 138 -37.04 -0.90 -1.79
CA SER A 138 -38.17 -1.82 -1.85
C SER A 138 -38.03 -2.81 -3.02
N GLY A 139 -38.56 -4.04 -2.82
CA GLY A 139 -38.63 -5.06 -3.88
C GLY A 139 -37.31 -5.74 -4.23
N VAL A 140 -36.24 -5.50 -3.49
CA VAL A 140 -35.00 -6.26 -3.61
C VAL A 140 -35.06 -7.41 -2.61
N SER A 141 -35.14 -8.63 -3.13
CA SER A 141 -35.03 -9.82 -2.28
C SER A 141 -33.65 -9.83 -1.60
N ALA A 142 -33.65 -9.95 -0.28
CA ALA A 142 -32.47 -10.27 0.47
C ALA A 142 -31.87 -11.58 -0.10
N GLY A 143 -30.75 -11.50 -0.81
CA GLY A 143 -30.12 -12.67 -1.45
C GLY A 143 -29.75 -12.50 -2.92
N ALA A 144 -30.10 -11.40 -3.58
CA ALA A 144 -29.74 -11.14 -4.98
C ALA A 144 -28.64 -10.07 -5.09
N GLY A 145 -27.48 -10.45 -5.57
CA GLY A 145 -26.38 -9.52 -5.87
C GLY A 145 -25.73 -8.87 -4.65
N SER A 146 -25.35 -7.60 -4.75
CA SER A 146 -24.73 -6.81 -3.69
C SER A 146 -25.62 -6.50 -2.48
N ASN A 147 -26.87 -6.92 -2.49
CA ASN A 147 -27.86 -6.67 -1.44
C ASN A 147 -28.08 -7.87 -0.50
N ASN A 148 -27.07 -8.70 -0.32
CA ASN A 148 -27.15 -9.90 0.54
C ASN A 148 -27.21 -9.57 2.06
N ASN A 149 -27.69 -8.39 2.44
CA ASN A 149 -27.81 -7.96 3.82
C ASN A 149 -29.24 -7.49 4.10
N VAL A 150 -29.86 -8.06 5.13
CA VAL A 150 -31.26 -7.75 5.50
C VAL A 150 -31.45 -6.28 5.87
N PHE A 151 -30.42 -5.61 6.38
CA PHE A 151 -30.46 -4.19 6.69
C PHE A 151 -30.70 -3.32 5.44
N ASN A 152 -30.25 -3.78 4.28
CA ASN A 152 -30.43 -3.07 3.01
C ASN A 152 -31.79 -3.33 2.35
N ASN A 153 -32.77 -3.84 3.12
CA ASN A 153 -34.16 -4.01 2.69
C ASN A 153 -35.03 -2.92 3.31
N ALA A 154 -35.96 -2.38 2.54
CA ALA A 154 -36.95 -1.38 3.02
C ALA A 154 -37.80 -1.83 4.20
N ASP A 155 -37.93 -3.14 4.38
CA ASP A 155 -38.74 -3.73 5.48
C ASP A 155 -37.94 -3.80 6.80
N HIS A 156 -36.64 -3.45 6.81
CA HIS A 156 -35.85 -3.47 8.03
C HIS A 156 -36.23 -2.33 8.96
N SER A 157 -36.63 -2.64 10.20
CA SER A 157 -37.16 -1.66 11.16
C SER A 157 -36.21 -0.50 11.48
N GLU A 158 -34.92 -0.77 11.50
CA GLU A 158 -33.88 0.26 11.78
C GLU A 158 -33.47 1.07 10.53
N ASN A 159 -33.96 0.71 9.34
CA ASN A 159 -33.64 1.38 8.07
C ASN A 159 -34.89 1.54 7.17
N SER A 160 -36.03 1.69 7.75
CA SER A 160 -37.33 1.77 7.03
C SER A 160 -37.42 2.96 6.06
N SER A 161 -36.60 3.98 6.27
CA SER A 161 -36.44 5.14 5.36
C SER A 161 -35.47 4.87 4.20
N CYS A 162 -34.75 3.76 4.19
CA CYS A 162 -33.72 3.38 3.21
C CYS A 162 -32.56 4.40 3.05
N ASN A 163 -32.28 5.17 4.11
CA ASN A 163 -31.27 6.24 4.04
C ASN A 163 -29.84 5.73 4.28
N TYR A 164 -29.67 4.46 4.60
CA TYR A 164 -28.37 3.85 4.91
C TYR A 164 -28.18 2.55 4.14
N ALA A 165 -26.91 2.22 3.86
CA ALA A 165 -26.49 0.94 3.32
C ALA A 165 -25.36 0.37 4.18
N SER A 166 -25.36 -0.96 4.41
CA SER A 166 -24.40 -1.66 5.28
C SER A 166 -23.47 -2.63 4.54
N THR A 167 -23.33 -2.46 3.23
CA THR A 167 -22.47 -3.29 2.36
C THR A 167 -21.39 -2.47 1.65
N PHE A 168 -21.14 -1.25 2.11
CA PHE A 168 -20.07 -0.43 1.55
C PHE A 168 -18.71 -0.95 2.03
N ASN A 169 -17.77 -1.15 1.09
CA ASN A 169 -16.46 -1.72 1.39
C ASN A 169 -15.38 -1.24 0.42
N GLY A 170 -14.22 -1.86 0.50
CA GLY A 170 -13.08 -1.55 -0.35
C GLY A 170 -12.04 -0.66 0.35
N THR A 171 -10.84 -0.63 -0.19
CA THR A 171 -9.86 0.42 0.17
C THR A 171 -10.39 1.81 -0.16
N SER A 172 -11.39 1.88 -1.06
CA SER A 172 -12.17 3.09 -1.38
C SER A 172 -13.03 3.59 -0.21
N SER A 173 -13.39 2.74 0.77
CA SER A 173 -14.02 3.18 2.02
C SER A 173 -12.99 3.46 3.12
N ALA A 174 -11.84 2.80 3.09
CA ALA A 174 -10.75 3.04 4.03
C ALA A 174 -10.12 4.44 3.84
N ALA A 175 -9.91 4.87 2.61
CA ALA A 175 -9.32 6.17 2.31
C ALA A 175 -10.11 7.36 2.90
N PRO A 176 -11.45 7.47 2.77
CA PRO A 176 -12.21 8.54 3.39
C PRO A 176 -12.22 8.47 4.93
N THR A 177 -12.09 7.30 5.56
CA THR A 177 -11.95 7.24 7.03
C THR A 177 -10.62 7.89 7.48
N VAL A 178 -9.53 7.67 6.74
CA VAL A 178 -8.25 8.37 6.96
C VAL A 178 -8.37 9.86 6.67
N SER A 179 -9.04 10.26 5.59
CA SER A 179 -9.28 11.66 5.26
C SER A 179 -10.07 12.38 6.35
N GLY A 180 -11.05 11.70 6.98
CA GLY A 180 -11.80 12.24 8.12
C GLY A 180 -10.91 12.51 9.34
N VAL A 181 -9.99 11.61 9.65
CA VAL A 181 -9.00 11.83 10.74
C VAL A 181 -8.06 12.98 10.41
N ILE A 182 -7.60 13.08 9.16
CA ILE A 182 -6.78 14.22 8.71
C ILE A 182 -7.52 15.53 8.84
N ALA A 183 -8.82 15.57 8.51
CA ALA A 183 -9.63 16.77 8.69
C ALA A 183 -9.69 17.20 10.16
N LEU A 184 -9.85 16.26 11.10
CA LEU A 184 -9.80 16.54 12.54
C LEU A 184 -8.41 17.01 13.01
N MET A 185 -7.32 16.47 12.43
CA MET A 185 -5.95 16.96 12.70
C MET A 185 -5.77 18.40 12.24
N LEU A 186 -6.28 18.74 11.05
CA LEU A 186 -6.19 20.10 10.50
C LEU A 186 -7.09 21.10 11.24
N ASP A 187 -8.24 20.66 11.77
CA ASP A 187 -9.08 21.47 12.67
C ASP A 187 -8.35 21.74 14.00
N ALA A 188 -7.64 20.76 14.51
CA ALA A 188 -6.85 20.88 15.75
C ALA A 188 -5.59 21.76 15.57
N ASN A 189 -4.99 21.76 14.36
CA ASN A 189 -3.83 22.58 14.01
C ASN A 189 -3.81 22.87 12.49
N GLU A 190 -4.37 24.01 12.12
CA GLU A 190 -4.46 24.46 10.72
C GLU A 190 -3.10 24.72 10.04
N ASN A 191 -2.02 24.83 10.84
CA ASN A 191 -0.68 25.13 10.35
C ASN A 191 0.10 23.90 9.87
N LEU A 192 -0.41 22.69 10.09
CA LEU A 192 0.25 21.48 9.63
C LEU A 192 0.48 21.49 8.12
N THR A 193 1.70 21.20 7.71
CA THR A 193 2.04 20.94 6.32
C THR A 193 1.61 19.53 5.91
N TRP A 194 1.61 19.22 4.62
CA TRP A 194 1.33 17.87 4.13
C TRP A 194 2.33 16.84 4.69
N ARG A 195 3.59 17.22 4.91
CA ARG A 195 4.63 16.38 5.53
C ARG A 195 4.37 16.13 7.00
N ASP A 196 3.99 17.18 7.75
CA ASP A 196 3.63 17.06 9.16
C ASP A 196 2.47 16.09 9.35
N VAL A 197 1.45 16.16 8.49
CA VAL A 197 0.32 15.22 8.51
C VAL A 197 0.81 13.79 8.28
N LYS A 198 1.65 13.54 7.27
CA LYS A 198 2.24 12.22 7.04
C LYS A 198 3.03 11.73 8.23
N HIS A 199 3.87 12.58 8.82
CA HIS A 199 4.68 12.26 9.99
C HIS A 199 3.82 11.85 11.19
N ILE A 200 2.82 12.66 11.52
CA ILE A 200 1.90 12.37 12.64
C ILE A 200 1.19 11.03 12.42
N LEU A 201 0.69 10.78 11.20
CA LEU A 201 0.06 9.49 10.89
C LEU A 201 1.03 8.32 11.07
N ALA A 202 2.28 8.43 10.60
CA ALA A 202 3.28 7.37 10.73
C ALA A 202 3.64 7.08 12.20
N THR A 203 3.74 8.13 13.03
CA THR A 203 4.20 8.02 14.43
C THR A 203 3.10 7.69 15.44
N THR A 204 1.82 7.91 15.06
CA THR A 204 0.67 7.68 15.97
C THR A 204 -0.18 6.46 15.58
N SER A 205 0.09 5.84 14.43
CA SER A 205 -0.63 4.64 14.01
C SER A 205 -0.35 3.45 14.93
N THR A 206 -1.34 2.59 15.08
CA THR A 206 -1.29 1.44 15.99
C THR A 206 -0.93 0.17 15.21
N GLN A 207 0.09 -0.55 15.65
CA GLN A 207 0.41 -1.88 15.11
C GLN A 207 -0.77 -2.83 15.34
N VAL A 208 -1.25 -3.46 14.27
CA VAL A 208 -2.31 -4.48 14.30
C VAL A 208 -1.75 -5.81 13.79
N ASP A 209 -2.43 -6.92 14.08
CA ASP A 209 -2.06 -8.27 13.59
C ASP A 209 -0.54 -8.53 13.73
N SER A 210 -0.02 -8.28 14.92
CA SER A 210 1.44 -8.13 15.18
C SER A 210 2.28 -9.38 14.88
N SER A 211 1.66 -10.56 14.84
CA SER A 211 2.32 -11.82 14.49
C SER A 211 2.21 -12.17 13.00
N LYS A 212 1.53 -11.32 12.22
CA LYS A 212 1.29 -11.65 10.81
C LYS A 212 2.57 -11.63 10.01
N SER A 213 2.81 -12.74 9.34
CA SER A 213 3.89 -12.88 8.38
C SER A 213 3.49 -13.82 7.25
N LYS A 214 4.15 -13.68 6.11
CA LYS A 214 4.09 -14.61 4.99
C LYS A 214 5.49 -14.78 4.46
N ALA A 215 6.03 -15.98 4.60
CA ALA A 215 7.33 -16.33 4.09
C ALA A 215 7.21 -17.36 2.97
N TYR A 216 8.22 -17.41 2.10
CA TYR A 216 8.43 -18.48 1.15
C TYR A 216 9.91 -18.86 1.16
N LEU A 217 10.20 -20.13 1.27
CA LEU A 217 11.56 -20.70 1.28
C LEU A 217 12.48 -20.04 2.33
N GLY A 218 11.90 -19.73 3.50
CA GLY A 218 12.64 -19.14 4.61
C GLY A 218 12.86 -17.61 4.48
N VAL A 219 12.41 -16.98 3.38
CA VAL A 219 12.49 -15.52 3.21
C VAL A 219 11.14 -14.91 3.47
N ASN A 220 11.09 -13.95 4.40
CA ASN A 220 9.87 -13.19 4.68
C ASN A 220 9.55 -12.27 3.51
N GLN A 221 8.42 -12.52 2.86
CA GLN A 221 7.89 -11.64 1.81
C GLN A 221 7.01 -10.52 2.40
N TYR A 222 6.32 -10.82 3.50
CA TYR A 222 5.48 -9.89 4.24
C TYR A 222 5.63 -10.16 5.73
N SER A 223 6.09 -9.18 6.48
CA SER A 223 6.17 -9.19 7.94
C SER A 223 6.27 -7.77 8.47
N TRP A 224 5.97 -7.59 9.75
CA TRP A 224 6.34 -6.36 10.43
C TRP A 224 7.86 -6.25 10.49
N ILE A 225 8.40 -5.17 9.95
CA ILE A 225 9.80 -4.78 10.11
C ILE A 225 9.86 -3.57 11.07
N THR A 226 10.91 -3.50 11.86
CA THR A 226 11.29 -2.26 12.55
C THR A 226 12.54 -1.75 11.85
N ASN A 227 12.44 -0.59 11.24
CA ASN A 227 13.56 0.01 10.53
C ASN A 227 14.60 0.60 11.50
N ALA A 228 15.75 1.02 11.03
CA ALA A 228 16.82 1.54 11.87
C ALA A 228 16.46 2.85 12.59
N ALA A 229 15.46 3.59 12.11
CA ALA A 229 14.91 4.77 12.77
C ALA A 229 13.87 4.40 13.86
N GLY A 230 13.55 3.11 14.06
CA GLY A 230 12.60 2.62 15.05
C GLY A 230 11.15 2.59 14.60
N HIS A 231 10.85 2.98 13.35
CA HIS A 231 9.49 2.90 12.81
C HIS A 231 9.14 1.48 12.40
N LYS A 232 7.92 1.05 12.76
CA LYS A 232 7.38 -0.24 12.32
C LYS A 232 6.59 -0.06 11.04
N HIS A 233 6.80 -0.94 10.09
CA HIS A 233 6.08 -0.95 8.82
C HIS A 233 5.77 -2.37 8.36
N HIS A 234 4.65 -2.54 7.69
CA HIS A 234 4.26 -3.80 7.05
C HIS A 234 3.60 -3.50 5.70
N ASN A 235 3.98 -4.17 4.62
CA ASN A 235 3.43 -3.91 3.29
C ASN A 235 1.89 -4.11 3.21
N TRP A 236 1.26 -4.82 4.17
CA TRP A 236 -0.20 -4.93 4.26
C TRP A 236 -0.85 -3.77 5.02
N TYR A 237 -0.14 -3.15 5.97
CA TYR A 237 -0.71 -2.24 6.98
C TYR A 237 -0.10 -0.85 6.98
N GLY A 238 0.96 -0.62 6.18
CA GLY A 238 1.76 0.59 6.30
C GLY A 238 2.38 0.71 7.69
N PHE A 239 2.35 1.91 8.27
CA PHE A 239 2.77 2.14 9.66
C PHE A 239 1.76 1.61 10.69
N GLY A 240 0.59 1.15 10.25
CA GLY A 240 -0.44 0.54 11.09
C GLY A 240 -1.82 1.13 10.90
N LYS A 241 -2.74 0.74 11.79
CA LYS A 241 -4.09 1.27 11.85
C LYS A 241 -4.07 2.73 12.29
N ILE A 242 -4.76 3.59 11.56
CA ILE A 242 -4.94 5.00 11.96
C ILE A 242 -5.59 5.08 13.35
N ASN A 243 -5.03 5.96 14.21
CA ASN A 243 -5.52 6.22 15.55
C ASN A 243 -5.93 7.69 15.67
N ALA A 244 -7.22 7.97 15.52
CA ALA A 244 -7.75 9.32 15.49
C ALA A 244 -7.43 10.11 16.76
N ALA A 245 -7.58 9.50 17.95
CA ALA A 245 -7.32 10.18 19.20
C ALA A 245 -5.84 10.58 19.33
N SER A 246 -4.93 9.65 19.06
CA SER A 246 -3.48 9.91 19.12
C SER A 246 -3.04 10.92 18.05
N ALA A 247 -3.59 10.81 16.82
CA ALA A 247 -3.24 11.71 15.74
C ALA A 247 -3.69 13.16 16.02
N VAL A 248 -4.91 13.35 16.50
CA VAL A 248 -5.44 14.67 16.85
C VAL A 248 -4.68 15.26 18.06
N SER A 249 -4.42 14.47 19.08
CA SER A 249 -3.63 14.91 20.24
C SER A 249 -2.21 15.32 19.85
N ALA A 250 -1.56 14.55 18.99
CA ALA A 250 -0.24 14.92 18.47
C ALA A 250 -0.31 16.19 17.61
N ALA A 251 -1.32 16.33 16.75
CA ALA A 251 -1.53 17.51 15.91
C ALA A 251 -1.65 18.80 16.73
N GLN A 252 -2.38 18.77 17.86
CA GLN A 252 -2.57 19.94 18.74
C GLN A 252 -1.26 20.52 19.27
N SER A 253 -0.28 19.68 19.57
CA SER A 253 0.99 20.08 20.16
C SER A 253 2.15 20.11 19.16
N TYR A 254 1.91 19.73 17.89
CA TYR A 254 2.96 19.62 16.89
C TYR A 254 3.47 20.98 16.43
N SER A 255 4.79 21.14 16.40
CA SER A 255 5.45 22.31 15.83
C SER A 255 5.56 22.18 14.32
N SER A 256 4.68 22.85 13.59
CA SER A 256 4.60 22.76 12.13
C SER A 256 5.93 23.13 11.47
N GLY A 257 6.31 22.36 10.44
CA GLY A 257 7.56 22.55 9.70
C GLY A 257 8.82 22.08 10.45
N SER A 258 8.68 21.40 11.61
CA SER A 258 9.83 20.90 12.40
C SER A 258 10.63 19.80 11.70
N LEU A 259 10.10 19.21 10.63
CA LEU A 259 10.83 18.24 9.80
C LEU A 259 11.99 18.87 8.98
N GLY A 260 12.11 20.19 8.97
CA GLY A 260 13.16 20.87 8.17
C GLY A 260 12.83 21.01 6.68
N SER A 261 13.82 21.43 5.91
CA SER A 261 13.64 21.70 4.49
C SER A 261 13.50 20.41 3.67
N TRP A 262 12.56 20.41 2.74
CA TRP A 262 12.41 19.31 1.79
C TRP A 262 13.56 19.26 0.80
N VAL A 263 14.13 18.08 0.61
CA VAL A 263 15.24 17.84 -0.33
C VAL A 263 15.01 16.54 -1.12
N GLU A 264 15.71 16.43 -2.24
CA GLU A 264 15.78 15.20 -3.03
C GLU A 264 17.21 14.99 -3.58
N THR A 265 17.63 13.74 -3.70
CA THR A 265 18.99 13.39 -4.12
C THR A 265 19.21 13.46 -5.64
N GLY A 266 18.16 13.66 -6.45
CA GLY A 266 18.25 13.29 -7.85
C GLY A 266 18.35 11.77 -8.03
N TRP A 267 18.37 11.33 -9.30
CA TRP A 267 18.55 9.91 -9.61
C TRP A 267 20.01 9.49 -9.55
N VAL A 268 20.31 8.45 -8.78
CA VAL A 268 21.58 7.72 -8.81
C VAL A 268 21.33 6.39 -9.51
N ARG A 269 22.10 6.05 -10.55
CA ARG A 269 21.88 4.87 -11.40
C ARG A 269 23.12 4.01 -11.52
N SER A 270 22.94 2.71 -11.62
CA SER A 270 24.02 1.72 -11.70
C SER A 270 24.77 1.70 -13.04
N GLY A 271 24.19 2.32 -14.07
CA GLY A 271 24.62 1.99 -15.43
C GLY A 271 24.15 0.56 -15.81
N THR A 272 24.73 0.01 -16.87
CA THR A 272 24.46 -1.36 -17.33
C THR A 272 25.15 -2.36 -16.39
N LEU A 273 24.39 -3.31 -15.86
CA LEU A 273 24.88 -4.37 -14.99
C LEU A 273 24.98 -5.71 -15.72
N ASP A 274 23.94 -6.04 -16.52
CA ASP A 274 23.76 -7.32 -17.23
C ASP A 274 24.06 -8.54 -16.34
N SER A 275 23.55 -8.50 -15.12
CA SER A 275 23.83 -9.50 -14.09
C SER A 275 22.72 -10.54 -14.03
N ASP A 276 23.05 -11.78 -14.34
CA ASP A 276 22.10 -12.88 -14.33
C ASP A 276 21.69 -13.28 -12.91
N PHE A 277 20.40 -13.54 -12.72
CA PHE A 277 19.87 -14.20 -11.55
C PHE A 277 19.23 -15.53 -11.96
N ASN A 278 19.61 -16.59 -11.26
CA ASN A 278 19.13 -17.94 -11.52
C ASN A 278 18.15 -18.39 -10.43
N SER A 279 17.42 -19.45 -10.74
CA SER A 279 16.46 -20.03 -9.83
C SER A 279 17.08 -20.30 -8.46
N PHE A 280 16.35 -19.87 -7.43
CA PHE A 280 16.54 -20.27 -6.06
C PHE A 280 17.81 -19.80 -5.32
N THR A 281 18.55 -18.85 -5.83
CA THR A 281 19.69 -18.27 -5.12
C THR A 281 19.44 -16.80 -4.84
N ARG A 282 19.35 -16.43 -3.57
CA ARG A 282 19.34 -15.01 -3.18
C ARG A 282 20.69 -14.42 -3.57
N THR A 283 20.69 -13.64 -4.64
CA THR A 283 21.90 -13.13 -5.25
C THR A 283 22.09 -11.67 -4.93
N THR A 284 23.20 -11.31 -4.29
CA THR A 284 23.66 -9.94 -4.16
C THR A 284 24.68 -9.69 -5.26
N TYR A 285 24.37 -8.79 -6.18
CA TYR A 285 25.24 -8.51 -7.32
C TYR A 285 26.40 -7.58 -6.94
N THR A 286 27.60 -7.80 -7.53
CA THR A 286 28.76 -6.95 -7.29
C THR A 286 28.53 -5.50 -7.71
N GLY A 287 27.73 -5.23 -8.72
CA GLY A 287 27.31 -3.88 -9.14
C GLY A 287 26.00 -3.42 -8.52
N SER A 288 25.50 -4.12 -7.48
CA SER A 288 24.21 -3.86 -6.86
C SER A 288 24.20 -2.72 -5.85
N LYS A 289 25.34 -2.14 -5.55
CA LYS A 289 25.46 -1.02 -4.63
C LYS A 289 25.47 0.31 -5.36
N LEU A 290 24.66 1.24 -4.85
CA LEU A 290 24.68 2.64 -5.29
C LEU A 290 24.98 3.54 -4.09
N ALA A 291 26.01 4.34 -4.20
CA ALA A 291 26.34 5.34 -3.20
C ALA A 291 25.51 6.60 -3.42
N VAL A 292 24.66 6.91 -2.45
CA VAL A 292 23.85 8.12 -2.45
C VAL A 292 24.50 9.16 -1.55
N SER A 293 24.67 10.37 -2.07
CA SER A 293 25.19 11.50 -1.31
C SER A 293 24.08 12.25 -0.60
N ASP A 294 24.38 12.77 0.57
CA ASP A 294 23.47 13.61 1.34
C ASP A 294 23.38 15.02 0.70
N PRO A 295 22.21 15.45 0.21
CA PRO A 295 22.05 16.78 -0.36
C PRO A 295 22.05 17.89 0.68
N VAL A 296 21.87 17.55 1.95
CA VAL A 296 21.83 18.51 3.08
C VAL A 296 23.20 18.69 3.73
N GLY A 297 24.14 17.77 3.44
CA GLY A 297 25.51 17.82 3.97
C GLY A 297 25.67 17.30 5.39
N SER A 298 24.60 16.84 6.06
CA SER A 298 24.65 16.17 7.36
C SER A 298 23.33 15.50 7.73
N ASN A 299 23.32 14.18 7.76
CA ASN A 299 22.26 13.33 8.34
C ASN A 299 20.83 13.55 7.81
N GLY A 300 20.67 13.81 6.51
CA GLY A 300 19.35 13.88 5.88
C GLY A 300 18.52 12.62 6.15
N LYS A 301 17.24 12.82 6.46
CA LYS A 301 16.32 11.74 6.83
C LYS A 301 15.35 11.39 5.71
N ILE A 302 15.14 10.11 5.51
CA ILE A 302 14.25 9.58 4.49
C ILE A 302 12.79 9.87 4.84
N GLU A 303 12.04 10.44 3.90
CA GLU A 303 10.58 10.48 3.93
C GLU A 303 9.95 9.61 2.87
N PHE A 304 10.66 9.36 1.77
CA PHE A 304 10.22 8.50 0.69
C PHE A 304 11.42 8.04 -0.16
N VAL A 305 11.33 6.83 -0.69
CA VAL A 305 12.32 6.32 -1.65
C VAL A 305 11.59 5.89 -2.91
N ARG A 306 12.17 6.20 -4.06
CA ARG A 306 11.72 5.73 -5.37
C ARG A 306 12.85 4.96 -6.03
N ILE A 307 12.56 3.79 -6.54
CA ILE A 307 13.51 2.97 -7.29
C ILE A 307 12.99 2.66 -8.69
N GLU A 308 13.92 2.59 -9.63
CA GLU A 308 13.69 2.07 -10.98
C GLU A 308 14.48 0.76 -11.12
N ILE A 309 13.84 -0.29 -11.63
CA ILE A 309 14.46 -1.59 -11.84
C ILE A 309 14.21 -1.99 -13.29
N ASN A 310 15.28 -2.16 -14.05
CA ASN A 310 15.19 -2.71 -15.41
C ASN A 310 15.68 -4.16 -15.38
N MET A 311 14.81 -5.10 -15.71
CA MET A 311 15.17 -6.52 -15.76
C MET A 311 14.53 -7.21 -16.95
N THR A 312 15.21 -8.24 -17.43
CA THR A 312 14.75 -9.14 -18.48
C THR A 312 14.49 -10.52 -17.87
N THR A 313 13.26 -10.97 -17.92
CA THR A 313 12.87 -12.33 -17.53
C THR A 313 11.56 -12.71 -18.20
N THR A 314 11.38 -13.98 -18.52
CA THR A 314 10.10 -14.48 -19.03
C THR A 314 9.11 -14.85 -17.91
N ARG A 315 9.56 -14.79 -16.66
CA ARG A 315 8.79 -15.16 -15.46
C ARG A 315 8.92 -14.14 -14.34
N PRO A 316 8.56 -12.86 -14.55
CA PRO A 316 8.69 -11.82 -13.52
C PRO A 316 7.88 -12.15 -12.25
N TYR A 317 6.83 -12.95 -12.38
CA TYR A 317 6.04 -13.49 -11.29
C TYR A 317 6.85 -14.30 -10.25
N ASN A 318 7.92 -14.97 -10.69
CA ASN A 318 8.78 -15.76 -9.80
C ASN A 318 9.80 -14.90 -9.04
N VAL A 319 9.97 -13.65 -9.45
CA VAL A 319 11.05 -12.78 -8.97
C VAL A 319 10.60 -11.97 -7.76
N GLY A 320 11.43 -11.96 -6.72
CA GLY A 320 11.33 -11.04 -5.62
C GLY A 320 12.50 -10.06 -5.61
N VAL A 321 12.24 -8.83 -5.20
CA VAL A 321 13.25 -7.78 -5.07
C VAL A 321 13.22 -7.20 -3.66
N GLU A 322 14.40 -7.11 -3.05
CA GLU A 322 14.63 -6.46 -1.77
C GLU A 322 15.62 -5.30 -1.94
N ILE A 323 15.46 -4.27 -1.12
CA ILE A 323 16.41 -3.16 -0.98
C ILE A 323 16.99 -3.20 0.43
N ILE A 324 18.29 -2.98 0.54
CA ILE A 324 18.98 -2.79 1.81
C ILE A 324 19.41 -1.33 1.89
N SER A 325 18.95 -0.63 2.91
CA SER A 325 19.32 0.77 3.16
C SER A 325 20.74 0.91 3.69
N PRO A 326 21.33 2.14 3.68
CA PRO A 326 22.61 2.40 4.31
C PRO A 326 22.69 2.01 5.78
N ASP A 327 21.58 2.12 6.51
CA ASP A 327 21.48 1.75 7.92
C ASP A 327 21.28 0.22 8.13
N GLY A 328 21.23 -0.56 7.04
CA GLY A 328 21.18 -2.02 7.06
C GLY A 328 19.76 -2.62 7.11
N THR A 329 18.71 -1.83 7.04
CA THR A 329 17.35 -2.34 6.98
C THR A 329 17.07 -2.98 5.63
N THR A 330 16.63 -4.24 5.64
CA THR A 330 16.21 -4.98 4.44
C THR A 330 14.70 -4.93 4.29
N VAL A 331 14.22 -4.46 3.14
CA VAL A 331 12.79 -4.35 2.85
C VAL A 331 12.42 -5.03 1.53
N PRO A 332 11.40 -5.91 1.51
CA PRO A 332 10.85 -6.44 0.27
C PRO A 332 10.04 -5.34 -0.43
N VAL A 333 10.46 -4.97 -1.64
CA VAL A 333 9.85 -3.90 -2.43
C VAL A 333 9.03 -4.42 -3.60
N MET A 334 9.37 -5.61 -4.07
CA MET A 334 8.58 -6.40 -5.01
C MET A 334 8.58 -7.84 -4.50
N PRO A 335 7.62 -8.22 -3.66
CA PRO A 335 7.53 -9.59 -3.17
C PRO A 335 7.27 -10.57 -4.31
N ALA A 336 7.84 -11.78 -4.23
CA ALA A 336 7.60 -12.82 -5.20
C ALA A 336 6.11 -13.17 -5.29
N PHE A 337 5.68 -13.67 -6.44
CA PHE A 337 4.30 -14.08 -6.75
C PHE A 337 3.29 -12.93 -6.86
N THR A 338 3.75 -11.70 -6.86
CA THR A 338 2.93 -10.55 -7.25
C THR A 338 2.67 -10.61 -8.76
N ALA A 339 1.41 -10.47 -9.16
CA ALA A 339 1.02 -10.72 -10.56
C ALA A 339 1.55 -9.64 -11.51
N ILE A 340 2.67 -9.90 -12.05
CA ILE A 340 3.18 -9.23 -13.23
C ILE A 340 3.01 -10.22 -14.37
N THR A 341 1.83 -10.23 -14.95
CA THR A 341 1.37 -11.30 -15.84
C THR A 341 2.08 -11.33 -17.18
N THR A 342 2.63 -10.21 -17.63
CA THR A 342 3.39 -10.14 -18.87
C THR A 342 4.46 -9.08 -18.76
N ASN A 343 5.70 -9.49 -18.74
CA ASN A 343 6.80 -8.57 -18.87
C ASN A 343 7.36 -8.66 -20.29
N PRO A 344 7.19 -7.63 -21.13
CA PRO A 344 8.02 -7.52 -22.30
C PRO A 344 9.49 -7.42 -21.84
N SER A 345 10.37 -8.16 -22.49
CA SER A 345 11.81 -8.13 -22.31
C SER A 345 12.31 -6.68 -22.11
N GLY A 346 13.03 -6.43 -21.01
CA GLY A 346 13.59 -5.11 -20.70
C GLY A 346 12.59 -4.09 -20.11
N ALA A 347 11.54 -4.53 -19.44
CA ALA A 347 10.62 -3.61 -18.76
C ALA A 347 11.30 -2.93 -17.56
N THR A 348 10.94 -1.67 -17.36
CA THR A 348 11.33 -0.89 -16.19
C THR A 348 10.17 -0.86 -15.20
N TYR A 349 10.44 -1.28 -13.97
CA TYR A 349 9.54 -1.19 -12.82
C TYR A 349 9.91 0.05 -12.02
N ASP A 350 8.91 0.83 -11.69
CA ASP A 350 9.03 2.05 -10.87
C ASP A 350 8.28 1.79 -9.56
N ILE A 351 8.95 1.87 -8.42
CA ILE A 351 8.44 1.41 -7.13
C ILE A 351 8.63 2.48 -6.06
N GLY A 352 7.58 2.79 -5.31
CA GLY A 352 7.61 3.67 -4.15
C GLY A 352 7.80 2.89 -2.84
N ILE A 353 8.59 3.45 -1.91
CA ILE A 353 8.94 2.80 -0.64
C ILE A 353 8.77 3.80 0.50
N ASN A 354 7.96 3.45 1.50
CA ASN A 354 7.73 4.22 2.72
C ASN A 354 8.37 3.57 3.97
N SER A 355 8.66 2.28 3.91
CA SER A 355 9.12 1.48 5.06
C SER A 355 10.46 1.91 5.65
N LEU A 356 11.22 2.74 4.95
CA LEU A 356 12.52 3.27 5.38
C LEU A 356 12.44 4.68 5.98
N TYR A 357 11.23 5.16 6.27
CA TYR A 357 10.97 6.48 6.85
C TYR A 357 11.83 6.76 8.08
N GLY A 358 12.49 7.93 8.11
CA GLY A 358 13.31 8.39 9.22
C GLY A 358 14.75 7.87 9.24
N GLU A 359 15.13 6.91 8.40
CA GLU A 359 16.52 6.45 8.26
C GLU A 359 17.42 7.47 7.57
N ASN A 360 18.72 7.25 7.59
CA ASN A 360 19.67 8.09 6.87
C ASN A 360 19.57 7.87 5.36
N MET A 361 19.54 8.97 4.58
CA MET A 361 19.42 8.87 3.14
C MET A 361 20.75 8.58 2.43
N ALA A 362 21.88 9.01 3.01
CA ALA A 362 23.21 8.88 2.42
C ALA A 362 23.88 7.56 2.78
N GLY A 363 24.65 7.03 1.85
CA GLY A 363 25.45 5.81 2.02
C GLY A 363 25.21 4.79 0.92
N ASP A 364 25.62 3.56 1.18
CA ASP A 364 25.55 2.46 0.23
C ASP A 364 24.18 1.78 0.27
N TRP A 365 23.44 1.89 -0.82
CA TRP A 365 22.20 1.18 -1.05
C TRP A 365 22.45 -0.09 -1.84
N THR A 366 21.80 -1.20 -1.48
CA THR A 366 21.98 -2.49 -2.15
C THR A 366 20.66 -3.02 -2.65
N ILE A 367 20.62 -3.50 -3.90
CA ILE A 367 19.50 -4.27 -4.44
C ILE A 367 19.81 -5.77 -4.35
N VAL A 368 18.80 -6.57 -4.01
CA VAL A 368 18.86 -8.04 -4.03
C VAL A 368 17.71 -8.55 -4.87
N VAL A 369 18.02 -9.34 -5.90
CA VAL A 369 17.04 -9.96 -6.78
C VAL A 369 17.10 -11.46 -6.60
N THR A 370 15.95 -12.11 -6.44
CA THR A 370 15.86 -13.56 -6.21
C THR A 370 14.78 -14.15 -7.11
N ASP A 371 15.11 -15.20 -7.84
CA ASP A 371 14.12 -16.08 -8.46
C ASP A 371 13.72 -17.17 -7.45
N TYR A 372 12.43 -17.27 -7.17
CA TYR A 372 11.89 -18.16 -6.14
C TYR A 372 11.41 -19.52 -6.67
N ILE A 373 11.47 -19.75 -7.97
CA ILE A 373 11.02 -21.01 -8.57
C ILE A 373 12.16 -21.66 -9.37
N ASP A 374 12.58 -22.84 -8.95
CA ASP A 374 13.56 -23.67 -9.68
C ASP A 374 12.89 -24.33 -10.90
N ASN A 375 12.90 -23.63 -12.02
CA ASN A 375 12.33 -24.09 -13.27
C ASN A 375 13.27 -23.89 -14.47
N SER A 376 14.54 -23.65 -14.19
CA SER A 376 15.59 -23.37 -15.20
C SER A 376 15.33 -22.11 -16.05
N VAL A 377 14.46 -21.22 -15.57
CA VAL A 377 14.15 -19.94 -16.20
C VAL A 377 14.64 -18.84 -15.25
N GLY A 378 15.78 -18.29 -15.52
CA GLY A 378 16.31 -17.15 -14.80
C GLY A 378 15.94 -15.83 -15.46
N GLY A 379 16.72 -14.81 -15.16
CA GLY A 379 16.60 -13.49 -15.78
C GLY A 379 17.89 -12.70 -15.60
N THR A 380 17.86 -11.48 -16.09
CA THR A 380 19.00 -10.56 -16.02
C THR A 380 18.54 -9.24 -15.38
N LEU A 381 19.23 -8.77 -14.36
CA LEU A 381 19.12 -7.42 -13.86
C LEU A 381 19.97 -6.53 -14.79
N ASN A 382 19.31 -5.76 -15.64
CA ASN A 382 19.99 -4.92 -16.63
C ASN A 382 20.56 -3.64 -15.98
N SER A 383 19.75 -2.99 -15.15
CA SER A 383 20.13 -1.79 -14.40
C SER A 383 19.14 -1.49 -13.29
N TRP A 384 19.53 -0.65 -12.35
CA TRP A 384 18.61 -0.06 -11.39
C TRP A 384 19.01 1.36 -11.02
N GLY A 385 18.10 2.09 -10.44
CA GLY A 385 18.32 3.44 -9.96
C GLY A 385 17.53 3.74 -8.72
N ILE A 386 17.98 4.74 -7.98
CA ILE A 386 17.36 5.17 -6.73
C ILE A 386 17.30 6.71 -6.68
N LYS A 387 16.21 7.21 -6.13
CA LYS A 387 16.01 8.61 -5.79
C LYS A 387 15.41 8.67 -4.39
N VAL A 388 16.02 9.45 -3.50
CA VAL A 388 15.62 9.58 -2.11
C VAL A 388 15.08 10.97 -1.87
N TYR A 389 14.00 11.07 -1.11
CA TYR A 389 13.33 12.30 -0.72
C TYR A 389 13.27 12.39 0.80
N GLY A 390 13.43 13.61 1.35
CA GLY A 390 13.34 13.80 2.79
C GLY A 390 13.75 15.21 3.24
N ASN A 391 14.43 15.28 4.36
CA ASN A 391 14.83 16.54 5.02
C ASN A 391 16.29 16.51 5.49
#